data_f45bb28596cc6d42fedb69bf4ae3410a
#
_entry.id   f45bb28596cc6d42fedb69bf4ae3410a
#
_cell.length_a   1.000
_cell.length_b   1.000
_cell.length_c   1.000
_cell.angle_alpha   90.00
_cell.angle_beta   90.00
_cell.angle_gamma   90.00
#
_symmetry.space_group_name_H-M   'P 1'
#
loop_
_entity.id
_entity.type
_entity.pdbx_description
1 polymer ?
#
loop_
_entity_poly.entity_id
_entity_poly.type
_entity_poly.pdbx_seq_one_letter_code
_entity_poly.pdbx_strand_id
1 'polypeptide(L)'
;GANLEVSFEPNVQVLDEPFDFVGSTVPAGRYRFVRTNVGYNTDFSKKIAASANLATGAYYDGRLNAWTFEGRLAPVPHAEFSVEYEFNRFGNLGERRRNFDTHLLGLNARLALNPRVQLIGFYQRNTAVNRDVYNVRLSWEYRPLSYLFVVLNSNQRDLRSPANRLRQDQAIAKLTFLKQF
;
A
#
# COMPACT_ATOMS: atom_id res chain seq x y z
N GLY A 1 -8.49 15.37 17.67
CA GLY A 1 -7.33 16.25 17.78
C GLY A 1 -6.16 15.74 16.96
N ALA A 2 -5.09 16.55 16.82
CA ALA A 2 -3.83 16.09 16.24
C ALA A 2 -2.97 15.44 17.31
N ASN A 3 -2.16 14.45 16.91
CA ASN A 3 -1.23 13.74 17.77
C ASN A 3 0.17 13.74 17.15
N LEU A 4 1.18 13.99 17.98
CA LEU A 4 2.60 13.83 17.64
C LEU A 4 3.16 12.73 18.53
N GLU A 5 3.82 11.76 17.92
CA GLU A 5 4.40 10.61 18.60
C GLU A 5 5.87 10.47 18.21
N VAL A 6 6.71 10.15 19.20
CA VAL A 6 8.12 9.81 18.98
C VAL A 6 8.38 8.50 19.72
N SER A 7 8.90 7.52 19.01
CA SER A 7 9.24 6.22 19.60
C SER A 7 10.62 5.73 19.16
N PHE A 8 11.23 4.89 19.99
CA PHE A 8 12.50 4.24 19.74
C PHE A 8 12.27 2.74 19.79
N GLU A 9 12.58 2.05 18.71
CA GLU A 9 12.34 0.62 18.55
C GLU A 9 13.67 -0.14 18.47
N PRO A 10 14.14 -0.74 19.57
CA PRO A 10 15.25 -1.67 19.52
C PRO A 10 14.80 -2.98 18.83
N ASN A 11 15.53 -3.38 17.81
CA ASN A 11 15.25 -4.58 17.02
C ASN A 11 16.42 -5.57 17.12
N VAL A 12 16.08 -6.85 17.20
CA VAL A 12 17.02 -7.96 17.04
C VAL A 12 16.43 -8.88 15.99
N GLN A 13 17.14 -9.05 14.88
CA GLN A 13 16.73 -9.95 13.81
C GLN A 13 17.82 -10.96 13.52
N VAL A 14 17.43 -12.20 13.31
CA VAL A 14 18.32 -13.30 12.93
C VAL A 14 17.89 -13.77 11.55
N LEU A 15 18.84 -13.74 10.61
CA LEU A 15 18.68 -14.30 9.28
C LEU A 15 19.47 -15.59 9.21
N ASP A 16 18.79 -16.73 9.07
CA ASP A 16 19.42 -18.03 8.94
C ASP A 16 20.04 -18.21 7.55
N GLU A 17 19.46 -17.53 6.54
CA GLU A 17 19.93 -17.54 5.16
C GLU A 17 20.04 -16.12 4.62
N PRO A 18 20.95 -15.85 3.65
CA PRO A 18 21.00 -14.58 2.94
C PRO A 18 19.68 -14.32 2.21
N PHE A 19 19.20 -13.07 2.21
CA PHE A 19 18.02 -12.72 1.45
C PHE A 19 18.29 -11.58 0.47
N ASP A 20 17.65 -11.66 -0.70
CA ASP A 20 17.75 -10.65 -1.73
C ASP A 20 16.62 -9.64 -1.65
N PHE A 21 16.96 -8.36 -1.60
CA PHE A 21 16.02 -7.26 -1.64
C PHE A 21 16.45 -6.22 -2.68
N VAL A 22 15.63 -6.04 -3.71
CA VAL A 22 15.88 -5.07 -4.80
C VAL A 22 17.28 -5.20 -5.42
N GLY A 23 17.76 -6.44 -5.54
CA GLY A 23 19.09 -6.76 -6.09
C GLY A 23 20.27 -6.41 -5.18
N SER A 24 20.00 -6.28 -3.87
CA SER A 24 21.01 -6.23 -2.81
C SER A 24 20.84 -7.46 -1.93
N THR A 25 21.91 -8.23 -1.73
CA THR A 25 21.90 -9.43 -0.89
C THR A 25 22.33 -9.05 0.51
N VAL A 26 21.46 -9.26 1.49
CA VAL A 26 21.77 -9.11 2.92
C VAL A 26 22.28 -10.44 3.43
N PRO A 27 23.49 -10.53 4.04
CA PRO A 27 24.05 -11.79 4.51
C PRO A 27 23.22 -12.41 5.64
N ALA A 28 23.37 -13.72 5.84
CA ALA A 28 22.91 -14.38 7.04
C ALA A 28 23.65 -13.82 8.25
N GLY A 29 22.99 -13.70 9.39
CA GLY A 29 23.59 -13.17 10.59
C GLY A 29 22.61 -12.64 11.61
N ARG A 30 23.14 -12.18 12.74
CA ARG A 30 22.37 -11.55 13.80
C ARG A 30 22.58 -10.04 13.78
N TYR A 31 21.49 -9.30 13.54
CA TYR A 31 21.47 -7.85 13.45
C TYR A 31 20.80 -7.24 14.67
N ARG A 32 21.43 -6.21 15.25
CA ARG A 32 20.88 -5.43 16.36
C ARG A 32 20.90 -3.97 15.94
N PHE A 33 19.76 -3.35 15.94
CA PHE A 33 19.64 -1.94 15.56
C PHE A 33 18.48 -1.26 16.27
N VAL A 34 18.56 0.05 16.36
CA VAL A 34 17.48 0.90 16.89
C VAL A 34 16.94 1.74 15.76
N ARG A 35 15.63 1.81 15.66
CA ARG A 35 14.91 2.72 14.76
C ARG A 35 14.21 3.78 15.58
N THR A 36 14.24 5.01 15.08
CA THR A 36 13.50 6.14 15.62
C THR A 36 12.34 6.41 14.71
N ASN A 37 11.12 6.47 15.27
CA ASN A 37 9.91 6.82 14.56
C ASN A 37 9.41 8.17 15.06
N VAL A 38 9.01 9.05 14.14
CA VAL A 38 8.36 10.33 14.42
C VAL A 38 7.11 10.38 13.58
N GLY A 39 5.95 10.37 14.24
CA GLY A 39 4.64 10.35 13.60
C GLY A 39 3.80 11.57 13.96
N TYR A 40 3.11 12.12 12.97
CA TYR A 40 2.10 13.15 13.14
C TYR A 40 0.82 12.71 12.47
N ASN A 41 -0.28 12.72 13.22
CA ASN A 41 -1.60 12.31 12.75
C ASN A 41 -2.61 13.40 13.05
N THR A 42 -3.47 13.72 12.10
CA THR A 42 -4.67 14.51 12.33
C THR A 42 -5.84 13.59 12.69
N ASP A 43 -6.97 14.18 13.00
CA ASP A 43 -8.19 13.44 13.33
C ASP A 43 -8.86 12.84 12.07
N PHE A 44 -8.75 11.54 11.91
CA PHE A 44 -9.30 10.79 10.77
C PHE A 44 -10.85 10.67 10.79
N SER A 45 -11.52 11.16 11.82
CA SER A 45 -12.99 11.30 11.81
C SER A 45 -13.47 12.51 11.00
N LYS A 46 -12.56 13.45 10.68
CA LYS A 46 -12.87 14.66 9.93
C LYS A 46 -12.93 14.41 8.43
N LYS A 47 -13.57 15.36 7.71
CA LYS A 47 -13.68 15.30 6.24
C LYS A 47 -12.34 15.32 5.51
N ILE A 48 -11.34 15.96 6.10
CA ILE A 48 -9.97 16.00 5.61
C ILE A 48 -9.09 15.56 6.76
N ALA A 49 -8.27 14.56 6.52
CA ALA A 49 -7.29 14.06 7.46
C ALA A 49 -5.99 13.70 6.74
N ALA A 50 -4.90 13.80 7.48
CA ALA A 50 -3.58 13.43 6.99
C ALA A 50 -2.71 12.86 8.11
N SER A 51 -1.81 11.98 7.76
CA SER A 51 -0.73 11.52 8.62
C SER A 51 0.61 11.58 7.88
N ALA A 52 1.67 11.74 8.66
CA ALA A 52 3.05 11.66 8.18
C ALA A 52 3.87 10.91 9.22
N ASN A 53 4.66 9.95 8.79
CA ASN A 53 5.57 9.21 9.65
C ASN A 53 6.96 9.13 9.03
N LEU A 54 7.98 9.32 9.85
CA LEU A 54 9.38 9.13 9.50
C LEU A 54 9.96 8.05 10.41
N ALA A 55 10.43 6.95 9.83
CA ALA A 55 11.18 5.93 10.52
C ALA A 55 12.62 5.94 10.01
N THR A 56 13.58 6.23 10.88
CA THR A 56 15.00 6.35 10.52
C THR A 56 15.88 5.51 11.44
N GLY A 57 17.00 5.01 10.92
CA GLY A 57 17.96 4.27 11.71
C GLY A 57 18.74 3.24 10.91
N ALA A 58 19.43 2.38 11.63
CA ALA A 58 20.08 1.23 11.04
C ALA A 58 19.05 0.20 10.55
N TYR A 59 19.40 -0.55 9.52
CA TYR A 59 18.55 -1.58 8.92
C TYR A 59 19.45 -2.70 8.41
N TYR A 60 19.44 -3.85 9.11
CA TYR A 60 20.41 -4.93 8.91
C TYR A 60 21.86 -4.39 8.97
N ASP A 61 22.60 -4.53 7.87
CA ASP A 61 23.98 -4.06 7.70
C ASP A 61 24.08 -2.66 7.06
N GLY A 62 22.95 -2.01 6.81
CA GLY A 62 22.84 -0.68 6.19
C GLY A 62 22.02 0.31 7.00
N ARG A 63 21.41 1.25 6.33
CA ARG A 63 20.51 2.28 6.89
C ARG A 63 19.22 2.37 6.10
N LEU A 64 18.14 2.73 6.79
CA LEU A 64 16.84 3.00 6.18
C LEU A 64 16.27 4.31 6.73
N ASN A 65 15.87 5.17 5.80
CA ASN A 65 14.96 6.25 6.07
C ASN A 65 13.67 5.97 5.30
N ALA A 66 12.58 5.80 6.05
CA ALA A 66 11.26 5.52 5.51
C ALA A 66 10.32 6.67 5.85
N TRP A 67 9.68 7.24 4.85
CA TRP A 67 8.62 8.24 5.01
C TRP A 67 7.32 7.62 4.54
N THR A 68 6.29 7.73 5.37
CA THR A 68 4.94 7.31 5.03
C THR A 68 4.02 8.51 5.16
N PHE A 69 3.22 8.78 4.14
CA PHE A 69 2.21 9.82 4.11
C PHE A 69 0.87 9.20 3.78
N GLU A 70 -0.14 9.57 4.55
CA GLU A 70 -1.52 9.22 4.27
C GLU A 70 -2.35 10.49 4.17
N GLY A 71 -3.28 10.50 3.23
CA GLY A 71 -4.27 11.55 3.07
C GLY A 71 -5.66 10.94 2.90
N ARG A 72 -6.65 11.53 3.54
CA ARG A 72 -8.05 11.14 3.41
C ARG A 72 -8.91 12.37 3.17
N LEU A 73 -9.79 12.28 2.17
CA LEU A 73 -10.79 13.27 1.83
C LEU A 73 -12.16 12.61 1.76
N ALA A 74 -13.07 13.00 2.65
CA ALA A 74 -14.46 12.57 2.68
C ALA A 74 -15.39 13.80 2.64
N PRO A 75 -15.55 14.43 1.45
CA PRO A 75 -16.30 15.70 1.33
C PRO A 75 -17.77 15.53 1.72
N VAL A 76 -18.33 14.37 1.43
CA VAL A 76 -19.70 13.96 1.75
C VAL A 76 -19.70 12.51 2.26
N PRO A 77 -20.73 12.05 3.00
CA PRO A 77 -20.76 10.71 3.61
C PRO A 77 -20.64 9.55 2.62
N HIS A 78 -20.93 9.78 1.35
CA HIS A 78 -20.96 8.76 0.30
C HIS A 78 -19.82 8.90 -0.72
N ALA A 79 -18.85 9.76 -0.46
CA ALA A 79 -17.62 9.86 -1.27
C ALA A 79 -16.40 9.96 -0.36
N GLU A 80 -15.47 9.03 -0.54
CA GLU A 80 -14.20 8.98 0.18
C GLU A 80 -13.08 8.69 -0.80
N PHE A 81 -12.00 9.44 -0.66
CA PHE A 81 -10.75 9.26 -1.38
C PHE A 81 -9.61 9.16 -0.38
N SER A 82 -8.69 8.26 -0.61
CA SER A 82 -7.46 8.19 0.18
C SER A 82 -6.25 7.97 -0.70
N VAL A 83 -5.15 8.53 -0.25
CA VAL A 83 -3.81 8.33 -0.81
C VAL A 83 -2.90 7.85 0.30
N GLU A 84 -2.08 6.87 -0.01
CA GLU A 84 -0.97 6.39 0.81
C GLU A 84 0.29 6.44 -0.04
N TYR A 85 1.34 7.04 0.48
CA TYR A 85 2.62 7.11 -0.20
C TYR A 85 3.75 6.78 0.76
N GLU A 86 4.50 5.75 0.41
CA GLU A 86 5.69 5.33 1.14
C GLU A 86 6.92 5.56 0.26
N PHE A 87 7.92 6.23 0.83
CA PHE A 87 9.22 6.45 0.24
C PHE A 87 10.29 5.89 1.15
N ASN A 88 11.06 4.94 0.66
CA ASN A 88 12.15 4.31 1.40
C ASN A 88 13.48 4.60 0.72
N ARG A 89 14.41 5.16 1.48
CA ARG A 89 15.80 5.35 1.06
C ARG A 89 16.69 4.40 1.83
N PHE A 90 17.27 3.46 1.10
CA PHE A 90 18.24 2.50 1.63
C PHE A 90 19.65 3.00 1.36
N GLY A 91 20.49 2.96 2.38
CA GLY A 91 21.89 3.36 2.32
C GLY A 91 22.82 2.24 2.73
N ASN A 92 23.83 1.94 1.91
CA ASN A 92 24.88 0.95 2.17
C ASN A 92 24.34 -0.46 2.54
N LEU A 93 23.23 -0.89 1.93
CA LEU A 93 22.58 -2.17 2.24
C LEU A 93 23.20 -3.32 1.46
N GLY A 94 23.41 -4.44 2.16
CA GLY A 94 23.88 -5.72 1.63
C GLY A 94 25.36 -5.74 1.29
N GLU A 95 25.83 -6.87 0.82
CA GLU A 95 27.25 -7.15 0.52
C GLU A 95 27.88 -6.11 -0.42
N ARG A 96 27.10 -5.62 -1.40
CA ARG A 96 27.56 -4.62 -2.37
C ARG A 96 27.42 -3.18 -1.91
N ARG A 97 27.02 -2.95 -0.65
CA ARG A 97 26.84 -1.60 -0.07
C ARG A 97 26.04 -0.65 -0.99
N ARG A 98 24.91 -1.12 -1.50
CA ARG A 98 24.10 -0.37 -2.45
C ARG A 98 23.26 0.71 -1.78
N ASN A 99 23.11 1.81 -2.52
CA ASN A 99 22.13 2.85 -2.23
C ASN A 99 21.02 2.77 -3.27
N PHE A 100 19.77 2.76 -2.83
CA PHE A 100 18.61 2.77 -3.73
C PHE A 100 17.37 3.26 -3.00
N ASP A 101 16.44 3.74 -3.79
CA ASP A 101 15.16 4.24 -3.30
C ASP A 101 14.02 3.33 -3.77
N THR A 102 12.97 3.19 -2.95
CA THR A 102 11.73 2.50 -3.33
C THR A 102 10.53 3.38 -3.01
N HIS A 103 9.50 3.27 -3.85
CA HIS A 103 8.27 4.01 -3.72
C HIS A 103 7.08 3.06 -3.79
N LEU A 104 6.12 3.26 -2.90
CA LEU A 104 4.83 2.63 -2.93
C LEU A 104 3.77 3.72 -2.91
N LEU A 105 2.94 3.78 -3.94
CA LEU A 105 1.79 4.68 -4.03
C LEU A 105 0.52 3.86 -4.05
N GLY A 106 -0.38 4.12 -3.13
CA GLY A 106 -1.73 3.58 -3.07
C GLY A 106 -2.76 4.70 -3.23
N LEU A 107 -3.76 4.48 -4.06
CA LEU A 107 -4.92 5.36 -4.22
C LEU A 107 -6.19 4.55 -4.05
N ASN A 108 -7.11 5.05 -3.23
CA ASN A 108 -8.44 4.45 -3.05
C ASN A 108 -9.52 5.49 -3.31
N ALA A 109 -10.61 5.04 -3.91
CA ALA A 109 -11.82 5.82 -4.06
C ALA A 109 -13.04 4.95 -3.73
N ARG A 110 -13.93 5.45 -2.87
CA ARG A 110 -15.21 4.84 -2.56
C ARG A 110 -16.30 5.85 -2.88
N LEU A 111 -17.21 5.48 -3.76
CA LEU A 111 -18.36 6.27 -4.14
C LEU A 111 -19.64 5.45 -3.95
N ALA A 112 -20.59 5.97 -3.20
CA ALA A 112 -21.93 5.38 -3.06
C ALA A 112 -22.94 6.33 -3.69
N LEU A 113 -23.45 6.00 -4.86
CA LEU A 113 -24.49 6.82 -5.53
C LEU A 113 -25.78 6.84 -4.71
N ASN A 114 -26.06 5.73 -4.05
CA ASN A 114 -27.15 5.55 -3.08
C ASN A 114 -26.82 4.29 -2.23
N PRO A 115 -27.60 3.93 -1.20
CA PRO A 115 -27.35 2.76 -0.39
C PRO A 115 -27.24 1.44 -1.15
N ARG A 116 -27.77 1.38 -2.36
CA ARG A 116 -27.81 0.16 -3.20
C ARG A 116 -26.71 0.09 -4.26
N VAL A 117 -26.04 1.21 -4.56
CA VAL A 117 -25.02 1.27 -5.64
C VAL A 117 -23.73 1.83 -5.10
N GLN A 118 -22.68 1.03 -5.11
CA GLN A 118 -21.35 1.40 -4.66
C GLN A 118 -20.31 1.08 -5.73
N LEU A 119 -19.37 2.03 -5.91
CA LEU A 119 -18.18 1.88 -6.73
C LEU A 119 -16.95 2.05 -5.84
N ILE A 120 -16.04 1.09 -5.93
CA ILE A 120 -14.76 1.12 -5.21
C ILE A 120 -13.66 0.98 -6.24
N GLY A 121 -12.71 1.91 -6.22
CA GLY A 121 -11.51 1.89 -7.04
C GLY A 121 -10.26 1.80 -6.16
N PHE A 122 -9.29 1.03 -6.59
CA PHE A 122 -7.98 0.90 -5.99
C PHE A 122 -6.90 0.90 -7.08
N TYR A 123 -5.85 1.67 -6.85
CA TYR A 123 -4.63 1.65 -7.64
C TYR A 123 -3.42 1.55 -6.74
N GLN A 124 -2.43 0.75 -7.10
CA GLN A 124 -1.16 0.67 -6.40
C GLN A 124 0.01 0.57 -7.38
N ARG A 125 1.03 1.40 -7.15
CA ARG A 125 2.33 1.33 -7.82
C ARG A 125 3.40 0.99 -6.81
N ASN A 126 4.17 -0.09 -7.06
CA ASN A 126 5.31 -0.50 -6.25
C ASN A 126 6.57 -0.55 -7.13
N THR A 127 7.54 0.33 -6.87
CA THR A 127 8.78 0.40 -7.64
C THR A 127 9.79 -0.67 -7.24
N ALA A 128 9.74 -1.19 -6.00
CA ALA A 128 10.64 -2.25 -5.54
C ALA A 128 10.53 -3.53 -6.37
N VAL A 129 9.30 -3.86 -6.77
CA VAL A 129 8.97 -5.04 -7.59
C VAL A 129 8.48 -4.68 -8.99
N ASN A 130 8.51 -3.38 -9.31
CA ASN A 130 8.06 -2.80 -10.59
C ASN A 130 6.68 -3.27 -11.01
N ARG A 131 5.69 -3.07 -10.12
CA ARG A 131 4.34 -3.62 -10.24
C ARG A 131 3.29 -2.54 -10.13
N ASP A 132 2.30 -2.58 -11.04
CA ASP A 132 1.07 -1.81 -11.01
C ASP A 132 -0.12 -2.75 -10.80
N VAL A 133 -1.01 -2.37 -9.90
CA VAL A 133 -2.25 -3.10 -9.62
C VAL A 133 -3.42 -2.14 -9.71
N TYR A 134 -4.46 -2.53 -10.42
CA TYR A 134 -5.74 -1.84 -10.49
C TYR A 134 -6.85 -2.79 -10.08
N ASN A 135 -7.77 -2.32 -9.27
CA ASN A 135 -8.99 -3.02 -8.93
C ASN A 135 -10.16 -2.05 -8.97
N VAL A 136 -11.19 -2.37 -9.73
CA VAL A 136 -12.43 -1.60 -9.74
C VAL A 136 -13.58 -2.56 -9.48
N ARG A 137 -14.40 -2.24 -8.48
CA ARG A 137 -15.55 -3.04 -8.07
C ARG A 137 -16.82 -2.18 -8.11
N LEU A 138 -17.80 -2.63 -8.86
CA LEU A 138 -19.18 -2.16 -8.81
C LEU A 138 -20.02 -3.18 -8.05
N SER A 139 -20.81 -2.71 -7.09
CA SER A 139 -21.82 -3.47 -6.37
C SER A 139 -23.16 -2.78 -6.51
N TRP A 140 -24.16 -3.50 -7.03
CA TRP A 140 -25.51 -2.98 -7.21
C TRP A 140 -26.54 -3.94 -6.65
N GLU A 141 -27.25 -3.50 -5.61
CA GLU A 141 -28.43 -4.19 -5.10
C GLU A 141 -29.64 -3.79 -5.95
N TYR A 142 -29.94 -4.53 -6.99
CA TYR A 142 -31.04 -4.24 -7.91
C TYR A 142 -32.44 -4.60 -7.35
N ARG A 143 -32.47 -5.52 -6.34
CA ARG A 143 -33.62 -5.85 -5.50
C ARG A 143 -33.13 -6.16 -4.09
N PRO A 144 -33.97 -6.12 -3.04
CA PRO A 144 -33.56 -6.52 -1.70
C PRO A 144 -32.86 -7.88 -1.72
N LEU A 145 -31.63 -7.94 -1.17
CA LEU A 145 -30.79 -9.12 -1.06
C LEU A 145 -30.39 -9.77 -2.41
N SER A 146 -30.60 -9.06 -3.53
CA SER A 146 -30.23 -9.50 -4.88
C SER A 146 -29.22 -8.53 -5.48
N TYR A 147 -28.03 -9.02 -5.84
CA TYR A 147 -26.88 -8.18 -6.18
C TYR A 147 -26.30 -8.53 -7.55
N LEU A 148 -25.88 -7.50 -8.25
CA LEU A 148 -24.91 -7.58 -9.34
C LEU A 148 -23.56 -7.07 -8.85
N PHE A 149 -22.53 -7.88 -8.97
CA PHE A 149 -21.14 -7.51 -8.74
C PHE A 149 -20.39 -7.55 -10.06
N VAL A 150 -19.65 -6.49 -10.34
CA VAL A 150 -18.67 -6.47 -11.44
C VAL A 150 -17.33 -6.08 -10.85
N VAL A 151 -16.30 -6.88 -11.11
CA VAL A 151 -14.95 -6.66 -10.63
C VAL A 151 -14.00 -6.70 -11.82
N LEU A 152 -13.22 -5.65 -11.97
CA LEU A 152 -12.16 -5.53 -12.94
C LEU A 152 -10.83 -5.48 -12.19
N ASN A 153 -9.94 -6.42 -12.49
CA ASN A 153 -8.60 -6.49 -11.93
C ASN A 153 -7.59 -6.37 -13.06
N SER A 154 -6.54 -5.60 -12.84
CA SER A 154 -5.37 -5.59 -13.70
C SER A 154 -4.12 -5.63 -12.83
N ASN A 155 -3.20 -6.50 -13.16
CA ASN A 155 -1.93 -6.66 -12.50
C ASN A 155 -0.84 -6.65 -13.57
N GLN A 156 -0.01 -5.63 -13.55
CA GLN A 156 1.07 -5.45 -14.51
C GLN A 156 2.41 -5.48 -13.77
N ARG A 157 3.32 -6.29 -14.23
CA ARG A 157 4.68 -6.35 -13.72
C ARG A 157 5.66 -6.16 -14.88
N ASP A 158 6.54 -5.18 -14.73
CA ASP A 158 7.59 -4.90 -15.71
C ASP A 158 8.89 -5.55 -15.24
N LEU A 159 9.33 -6.59 -15.93
CA LEU A 159 10.54 -7.35 -15.61
C LEU A 159 11.76 -6.79 -16.37
N ARG A 160 12.11 -5.53 -16.11
CA ARG A 160 13.33 -4.85 -16.61
C ARG A 160 13.56 -4.89 -18.13
N SER A 161 12.60 -5.37 -18.92
CA SER A 161 12.68 -5.39 -20.39
C SER A 161 11.28 -5.21 -20.97
N PRO A 162 11.10 -4.36 -21.99
CA PRO A 162 9.82 -4.19 -22.67
C PRO A 162 9.25 -5.51 -23.23
N ALA A 163 10.11 -6.49 -23.50
CA ALA A 163 9.71 -7.82 -23.98
C ALA A 163 9.16 -8.74 -22.87
N ASN A 164 9.36 -8.42 -21.60
CA ASN A 164 8.98 -9.25 -20.45
C ASN A 164 7.93 -8.59 -19.56
N ARG A 165 6.97 -7.87 -20.15
CA ARG A 165 5.80 -7.37 -19.41
C ARG A 165 4.84 -8.51 -19.14
N LEU A 166 4.66 -8.85 -17.89
CA LEU A 166 3.56 -9.73 -17.47
C LEU A 166 2.36 -8.86 -17.15
N ARG A 167 1.29 -9.03 -17.91
CA ARG A 167 0.01 -8.38 -17.65
C ARG A 167 -1.06 -9.46 -17.49
N GLN A 168 -1.79 -9.37 -16.40
CA GLN A 168 -2.94 -10.21 -16.12
C GLN A 168 -4.14 -9.32 -15.90
N ASP A 169 -5.09 -9.39 -16.79
CA ASP A 169 -6.38 -8.70 -16.68
C ASP A 169 -7.47 -9.73 -16.42
N GLN A 170 -8.37 -9.42 -15.50
CA GLN A 170 -9.49 -10.27 -15.14
C GLN A 170 -10.75 -9.43 -14.99
N ALA A 171 -11.82 -9.85 -15.62
CA ALA A 171 -13.16 -9.31 -15.43
C ALA A 171 -14.07 -10.41 -14.87
N ILE A 172 -14.74 -10.14 -13.76
CA ILE A 172 -15.66 -11.06 -13.10
C ILE A 172 -17.01 -10.35 -12.97
N ALA A 173 -18.08 -11.00 -13.42
CA ALA A 173 -19.43 -10.57 -13.13
C ALA A 173 -20.15 -11.68 -12.36
N LYS A 174 -20.80 -11.32 -11.24
CA LYS A 174 -21.58 -12.24 -10.41
C LYS A 174 -22.96 -11.65 -10.19
N LEU A 175 -23.99 -12.43 -10.54
CA LEU A 175 -25.37 -12.12 -10.26
C LEU A 175 -25.90 -13.04 -9.16
N THR A 176 -26.46 -12.47 -8.12
CA THR A 176 -27.18 -13.22 -7.08
C THR A 176 -28.64 -12.81 -7.08
N PHE A 177 -29.51 -13.76 -6.91
CA PHE A 177 -30.94 -13.55 -6.81
C PHE A 177 -31.49 -14.31 -5.60
N LEU A 178 -32.15 -13.61 -4.70
CA LEU A 178 -32.88 -14.19 -3.58
C LEU A 178 -34.37 -14.07 -3.82
N LYS A 179 -35.08 -15.20 -3.77
CA LYS A 179 -36.53 -15.25 -3.74
C LYS A 179 -36.98 -15.71 -2.36
N GLN A 180 -37.68 -14.84 -1.66
CA GLN A 180 -38.40 -15.21 -0.44
C GLN A 180 -39.77 -15.74 -0.83
N PHE A 181 -40.16 -16.89 -0.28
CA PHE A 181 -41.48 -17.50 -0.46
C PHE A 181 -42.34 -17.15 0.76
#